data_e4a44a9b91f00be106955376084e72fa
#
_entry.id   e4a44a9b91f00be106955376084e72fa
#
_cell.length_a   1.000
_cell.length_b   1.000
_cell.length_c   1.000
_cell.angle_alpha   90.00
_cell.angle_beta   90.00
_cell.angle_gamma   90.00
#
_symmetry.space_group_name_H-M   'P 1'
#
loop_
_entity.id
_entity.type
_entity.pdbx_description
1 polymer ?
#
loop_
_entity_poly.entity_id
_entity_poly.type
_entity_poly.pdbx_seq_one_letter_code
_entity_poly.pdbx_strand_id
1 'polypeptide(L)'
;MKRLLSIILAIAMLLSLSGCKLFKKLTPEDPMHTPMNYNGVSIKEYQIVCNKDGLDYNVRAAEYIQNAIKNVTGYAPAIVDDSEAEKSHEIVVGETSRQISTELNQAMSGVQFSMLTKGGTVALEGNYFVIAAAAYYFVDTYVKAGDVEIADATLVRDPIVKEAKNYILLIGDGMGVYQTQMYSYLTDNSGYSDGESFFYGYMLPNLGMSRTDSFSGTTDSAAAGTAMATGYKTENKHIATDRDGNELKSITELAAELGKATAVMSTEKSTGATPSTFSAHNEHRDNKDDLAADQQAIAKALGTIIDCGYESFAVNSVKNGLEGHITDTLAKVSADPDGFFLMYEEAHIDKYASQLDLETTFKAVIRFNQAIARFMEYAFYNPDTMVIITADHETGGLAPSSLDGKLYFTDPDGEHTSAPVPVLAWGQGTEFFNDTTIENVQIAQFIAGAMGVTDFGDTENSWYDEIYPESDSTELPIIPI
;
A
#
# COMPACT_ATOMS: atom_id res chain seq x y z
N MET A 1 -36.96 28.58 -46.87
CA MET A 1 -36.19 27.44 -46.31
C MET A 1 -35.30 26.70 -47.31
N LYS A 2 -35.78 26.29 -48.52
CA LYS A 2 -34.94 25.55 -49.45
C LYS A 2 -33.69 26.33 -50.01
N ARG A 3 -33.75 27.64 -50.16
CA ARG A 3 -32.60 28.47 -50.62
C ARG A 3 -31.56 28.70 -49.53
N LEU A 4 -31.94 28.70 -48.24
CA LEU A 4 -30.99 28.84 -47.12
C LEU A 4 -30.20 27.54 -46.90
N LEU A 5 -30.85 26.38 -47.09
CA LEU A 5 -30.20 25.09 -47.00
C LEU A 5 -29.14 24.86 -48.09
N SER A 6 -29.41 25.35 -49.30
CA SER A 6 -28.47 25.25 -50.42
C SER A 6 -27.23 26.14 -50.24
N ILE A 7 -27.37 27.30 -49.59
CA ILE A 7 -26.23 28.18 -49.28
C ILE A 7 -25.35 27.58 -48.16
N ILE A 8 -25.97 26.97 -47.15
CA ILE A 8 -25.23 26.29 -46.05
C ILE A 8 -24.48 25.06 -46.58
N LEU A 9 -25.07 24.29 -47.50
CA LEU A 9 -24.39 23.15 -48.12
C LEU A 9 -23.24 23.59 -49.04
N ALA A 10 -23.38 24.72 -49.79
CA ALA A 10 -22.32 25.27 -50.64
C ALA A 10 -21.15 25.83 -49.81
N ILE A 11 -21.41 26.46 -48.67
CA ILE A 11 -20.36 26.91 -47.72
C ILE A 11 -19.66 25.74 -47.08
N ALA A 12 -20.38 24.67 -46.69
CA ALA A 12 -19.79 23.45 -46.16
C ALA A 12 -18.91 22.73 -47.19
N MET A 13 -19.29 22.71 -48.47
CA MET A 13 -18.47 22.15 -49.56
C MET A 13 -17.25 23.02 -49.91
N LEU A 14 -17.36 24.36 -49.83
CA LEU A 14 -16.21 25.24 -50.03
C LEU A 14 -15.21 25.19 -48.87
N LEU A 15 -15.65 24.97 -47.65
CA LEU A 15 -14.79 24.72 -46.51
C LEU A 15 -14.13 23.34 -46.56
N SER A 16 -14.75 22.33 -47.17
CA SER A 16 -14.15 21.00 -47.35
C SER A 16 -13.12 20.96 -48.51
N LEU A 17 -13.21 21.84 -49.49
CA LEU A 17 -12.28 21.92 -50.64
C LEU A 17 -11.07 22.84 -50.38
N SER A 18 -11.19 23.81 -49.50
CA SER A 18 -10.07 24.62 -49.02
C SER A 18 -9.32 24.01 -47.82
N GLY A 19 -9.95 23.08 -47.12
CA GLY A 19 -9.32 22.33 -46.02
C GLY A 19 -8.32 21.26 -46.45
N CYS A 20 -8.35 20.82 -47.72
CA CYS A 20 -7.47 19.75 -48.21
C CYS A 20 -6.05 20.19 -48.60
N LYS A 21 -5.70 21.48 -48.47
CA LYS A 21 -4.31 21.94 -48.66
C LYS A 21 -3.66 22.54 -47.40
N LEU A 22 -4.37 22.60 -46.28
CA LEU A 22 -3.82 23.08 -45.01
C LEU A 22 -3.71 21.97 -43.91
N PHE A 23 -4.16 20.76 -44.21
CA PHE A 23 -3.69 19.58 -43.45
C PHE A 23 -2.37 19.11 -44.07
N LYS A 24 -1.30 19.91 -43.97
CA LYS A 24 -0.01 19.31 -43.70
C LYS A 24 -0.26 18.31 -42.60
N LYS A 25 0.02 17.00 -42.83
CA LYS A 25 0.15 16.01 -41.83
C LYS A 25 0.71 16.69 -40.58
N LEU A 26 -0.13 16.93 -39.58
CA LEU A 26 0.29 16.93 -38.20
C LEU A 26 0.70 15.47 -37.97
N THR A 27 1.94 15.12 -38.31
CA THR A 27 2.66 14.11 -37.56
C THR A 27 2.42 14.53 -36.13
N PRO A 28 2.04 13.62 -35.18
CA PRO A 28 2.11 13.94 -33.79
C PRO A 28 3.48 14.62 -33.64
N GLU A 29 3.52 15.90 -33.28
CA GLU A 29 4.77 16.52 -32.87
C GLU A 29 5.29 15.58 -31.82
N ASP A 30 6.47 14.99 -32.03
CA ASP A 30 7.19 14.31 -30.97
C ASP A 30 7.12 15.25 -29.76
N PRO A 31 6.70 14.78 -28.60
CA PRO A 31 6.57 15.64 -27.44
C PRO A 31 7.87 16.44 -27.36
N MET A 32 7.78 17.78 -27.37
CA MET A 32 8.97 18.64 -27.38
C MET A 32 9.81 18.27 -26.16
N HIS A 33 10.86 17.50 -26.38
CA HIS A 33 11.77 17.11 -25.33
C HIS A 33 12.49 18.34 -24.81
N THR A 34 12.36 18.58 -23.50
CA THR A 34 13.03 19.72 -22.85
C THR A 34 14.50 19.33 -22.59
N PRO A 35 15.48 20.14 -23.00
CA PRO A 35 16.85 19.96 -22.56
C PRO A 35 16.93 19.97 -21.05
N MET A 36 17.77 19.12 -20.49
CA MET A 36 17.96 19.04 -19.05
C MET A 36 19.45 19.10 -18.75
N ASN A 37 19.85 20.08 -17.94
CA ASN A 37 21.22 20.26 -17.50
C ASN A 37 21.25 20.44 -15.98
N TYR A 38 22.23 19.80 -15.33
CA TYR A 38 22.57 20.06 -13.94
C TYR A 38 23.87 20.84 -13.87
N ASN A 39 23.85 22.00 -13.22
CA ASN A 39 25.01 22.91 -13.10
C ASN A 39 25.69 23.17 -14.48
N GLY A 40 24.88 23.33 -15.52
CA GLY A 40 25.35 23.56 -16.90
C GLY A 40 25.85 22.31 -17.63
N VAL A 41 25.83 21.12 -17.00
CA VAL A 41 26.23 19.85 -17.62
C VAL A 41 25.01 19.10 -18.12
N SER A 42 25.02 18.72 -19.41
CA SER A 42 23.93 17.98 -20.01
C SER A 42 23.70 16.63 -19.33
N ILE A 43 22.44 16.28 -19.11
CA ILE A 43 22.05 14.96 -18.60
C ILE A 43 22.58 13.81 -19.47
N LYS A 44 22.94 14.06 -20.72
CA LYS A 44 23.54 13.07 -21.62
C LYS A 44 24.96 12.66 -21.21
N GLU A 45 25.61 13.44 -20.34
CA GLU A 45 26.93 13.14 -19.79
C GLU A 45 26.85 12.34 -18.49
N TYR A 46 25.62 12.17 -17.94
CA TYR A 46 25.38 11.42 -16.73
C TYR A 46 25.19 9.92 -17.00
N GLN A 47 25.54 9.12 -16.01
CA GLN A 47 25.08 7.73 -15.86
C GLN A 47 24.38 7.59 -14.51
N ILE A 48 23.49 6.59 -14.40
CA ILE A 48 22.86 6.21 -13.14
C ILE A 48 23.62 4.98 -12.61
N VAL A 49 24.02 5.01 -11.35
CA VAL A 49 24.82 3.96 -10.72
C VAL A 49 24.01 3.34 -9.59
N CYS A 50 23.89 2.03 -9.55
CA CYS A 50 23.37 1.28 -8.43
C CYS A 50 24.11 -0.05 -8.29
N ASN A 51 24.10 -0.63 -7.09
CA ASN A 51 24.58 -2.00 -6.90
C ASN A 51 23.49 -2.96 -7.43
N LYS A 52 23.76 -3.64 -8.56
CA LYS A 52 22.81 -4.55 -9.21
C LYS A 52 22.65 -5.89 -8.53
N ASP A 53 23.63 -6.27 -7.72
CA ASP A 53 23.59 -7.49 -6.91
C ASP A 53 23.04 -7.22 -5.48
N GLY A 54 22.72 -5.94 -5.19
CA GLY A 54 22.16 -5.49 -3.93
C GLY A 54 20.63 -5.63 -3.86
N LEU A 55 20.00 -4.72 -3.12
CA LEU A 55 18.55 -4.71 -2.96
C LEU A 55 17.84 -4.32 -4.25
N ASP A 56 16.83 -5.10 -4.66
CA ASP A 56 16.02 -4.83 -5.86
C ASP A 56 15.37 -3.43 -5.84
N TYR A 57 15.13 -2.86 -4.66
CA TYR A 57 14.61 -1.48 -4.49
C TYR A 57 15.51 -0.43 -5.15
N ASN A 58 16.84 -0.57 -5.01
CA ASN A 58 17.78 0.37 -5.61
C ASN A 58 17.73 0.31 -7.15
N VAL A 59 17.64 -0.88 -7.71
CA VAL A 59 17.48 -1.08 -9.17
C VAL A 59 16.20 -0.45 -9.67
N ARG A 60 15.07 -0.68 -8.99
CA ARG A 60 13.78 -0.08 -9.36
C ARG A 60 13.78 1.44 -9.23
N ALA A 61 14.43 1.98 -8.21
CA ALA A 61 14.60 3.42 -8.03
C ALA A 61 15.45 4.04 -9.17
N ALA A 62 16.53 3.36 -9.58
CA ALA A 62 17.33 3.77 -10.73
C ALA A 62 16.50 3.75 -12.04
N GLU A 63 15.70 2.72 -12.26
CA GLU A 63 14.79 2.60 -13.40
C GLU A 63 13.70 3.69 -13.40
N TYR A 64 13.14 3.99 -12.23
CA TYR A 64 12.17 5.08 -12.06
C TYR A 64 12.77 6.43 -12.49
N ILE A 65 13.98 6.75 -12.02
CA ILE A 65 14.70 7.97 -12.38
C ILE A 65 15.02 7.98 -13.88
N GLN A 66 15.53 6.88 -14.43
CA GLN A 66 15.84 6.75 -15.87
C GLN A 66 14.60 7.03 -16.75
N ASN A 67 13.47 6.41 -16.41
CA ASN A 67 12.21 6.56 -17.12
C ASN A 67 11.69 8.01 -17.04
N ALA A 68 11.78 8.65 -15.88
CA ALA A 68 11.40 10.04 -15.70
C ALA A 68 12.27 10.98 -16.57
N ILE A 69 13.59 10.81 -16.58
CA ILE A 69 14.50 11.57 -17.42
C ILE A 69 14.18 11.34 -18.90
N LYS A 70 13.94 10.08 -19.30
CA LYS A 70 13.58 9.74 -20.69
C LYS A 70 12.28 10.43 -21.13
N ASN A 71 11.26 10.45 -20.26
CA ASN A 71 9.98 11.08 -20.57
C ASN A 71 10.11 12.59 -20.77
N VAL A 72 10.99 13.27 -20.04
CA VAL A 72 11.22 14.72 -20.17
C VAL A 72 12.14 15.05 -21.34
N THR A 73 13.21 14.29 -21.53
CA THR A 73 14.32 14.66 -22.43
C THR A 73 14.42 13.83 -23.71
N GLY A 74 13.70 12.71 -23.80
CA GLY A 74 13.87 11.70 -24.87
C GLY A 74 15.14 10.87 -24.74
N TYR A 75 15.99 11.14 -23.73
CA TYR A 75 17.26 10.45 -23.50
C TYR A 75 17.20 9.61 -22.20
N ALA A 76 17.63 8.36 -22.27
CA ALA A 76 17.74 7.48 -21.11
C ALA A 76 19.23 7.33 -20.72
N PRO A 77 19.69 7.91 -19.59
CA PRO A 77 21.02 7.65 -19.08
C PRO A 77 21.22 6.16 -18.83
N ALA A 78 22.43 5.63 -19.09
CA ALA A 78 22.69 4.22 -18.81
C ALA A 78 22.62 3.93 -17.30
N ILE A 79 21.96 2.84 -16.93
CA ILE A 79 22.05 2.28 -15.57
C ILE A 79 23.20 1.30 -15.57
N VAL A 80 24.23 1.56 -14.76
CA VAL A 80 25.44 0.77 -14.64
C VAL A 80 25.56 0.20 -13.24
N ASP A 81 26.28 -0.91 -13.13
CA ASP A 81 26.67 -1.49 -11.86
C ASP A 81 27.75 -0.63 -11.18
N ASP A 82 27.79 -0.62 -9.87
CA ASP A 82 28.78 0.17 -9.10
C ASP A 82 30.21 -0.34 -9.21
N SER A 83 30.44 -1.53 -9.79
CA SER A 83 31.75 -2.03 -10.19
C SER A 83 32.30 -1.40 -11.47
N GLU A 84 31.47 -0.74 -12.26
CA GLU A 84 31.87 -0.04 -13.48
C GLU A 84 32.69 1.23 -13.18
N ALA A 85 33.46 1.69 -14.18
CA ALA A 85 34.30 2.88 -14.02
C ALA A 85 33.51 4.13 -13.65
N GLU A 86 34.00 4.85 -12.63
CA GLU A 86 33.44 6.11 -12.18
C GLU A 86 33.56 7.19 -13.26
N LYS A 87 32.47 7.97 -13.41
CA LYS A 87 32.45 9.16 -14.25
C LYS A 87 32.39 10.43 -13.39
N SER A 88 32.73 11.55 -14.01
CA SER A 88 32.66 12.86 -13.34
C SER A 88 31.23 13.31 -12.96
N HIS A 89 30.20 12.71 -13.59
CA HIS A 89 28.79 13.08 -13.38
C HIS A 89 27.96 11.80 -13.27
N GLU A 90 27.49 11.52 -12.06
CA GLU A 90 26.70 10.32 -11.75
C GLU A 90 25.47 10.66 -10.92
N ILE A 91 24.40 9.88 -11.10
CA ILE A 91 23.28 9.77 -10.17
C ILE A 91 23.42 8.42 -9.50
N VAL A 92 23.86 8.42 -8.25
CA VAL A 92 24.15 7.24 -7.45
C VAL A 92 22.92 6.90 -6.60
N VAL A 93 22.43 5.67 -6.68
CA VAL A 93 21.18 5.24 -6.08
C VAL A 93 21.42 4.09 -5.11
N GLY A 94 21.13 4.34 -3.84
CA GLY A 94 21.34 3.41 -2.74
C GLY A 94 22.79 3.21 -2.37
N GLU A 95 23.04 2.23 -1.51
CA GLU A 95 24.38 1.88 -1.08
C GLU A 95 25.21 1.30 -2.25
N THR A 96 26.35 1.92 -2.53
CA THR A 96 27.25 1.54 -3.62
C THR A 96 28.71 1.64 -3.17
N SER A 97 29.64 1.14 -4.00
CA SER A 97 31.08 1.29 -3.80
C SER A 97 31.59 2.72 -4.04
N ARG A 98 30.75 3.65 -4.51
CA ARG A 98 31.12 5.05 -4.75
C ARG A 98 31.45 5.78 -3.45
N GLN A 99 32.49 6.59 -3.43
CA GLN A 99 32.88 7.37 -2.25
C GLN A 99 31.73 8.28 -1.78
N ILE A 100 30.97 8.88 -2.69
CA ILE A 100 29.84 9.76 -2.36
C ILE A 100 28.74 9.02 -1.60
N SER A 101 28.49 7.74 -1.89
CA SER A 101 27.55 6.90 -1.14
C SER A 101 28.01 6.69 0.31
N THR A 102 29.32 6.42 0.50
CA THR A 102 29.92 6.33 1.84
C THR A 102 29.84 7.65 2.62
N GLU A 103 30.05 8.79 1.93
CA GLU A 103 29.91 10.12 2.56
C GLU A 103 28.46 10.46 2.92
N LEU A 104 27.49 9.92 2.18
CA LEU A 104 26.06 10.12 2.43
C LEU A 104 25.54 9.30 3.59
N ASN A 105 26.21 8.23 4.00
CA ASN A 105 25.77 7.33 5.06
C ASN A 105 25.52 8.10 6.37
N GLN A 106 24.31 8.67 6.47
CA GLN A 106 23.79 9.42 7.60
C GLN A 106 22.84 8.51 8.39
N ALA A 107 22.84 8.66 9.70
CA ALA A 107 21.84 7.98 10.53
C ALA A 107 20.44 8.51 10.16
N MET A 108 19.65 7.69 9.50
CA MET A 108 18.25 7.94 9.16
C MET A 108 17.34 7.17 10.12
N SER A 109 16.20 7.74 10.47
CA SER A 109 15.21 7.11 11.32
C SER A 109 13.91 6.82 10.55
N GLY A 110 13.30 5.67 10.81
CA GLY A 110 12.02 5.30 10.22
C GLY A 110 12.04 5.38 8.69
N VAL A 111 11.19 6.21 8.13
CA VAL A 111 11.02 6.39 6.68
C VAL A 111 11.84 7.55 6.08
N GLN A 112 12.79 8.13 6.82
CA GLN A 112 13.64 9.20 6.30
C GLN A 112 14.54 8.72 5.17
N PHE A 113 14.78 9.60 4.20
CA PHE A 113 15.76 9.44 3.14
C PHE A 113 16.80 10.56 3.15
N SER A 114 17.92 10.35 2.49
CA SER A 114 18.96 11.35 2.33
C SER A 114 19.39 11.54 0.87
N MET A 115 19.91 12.73 0.58
CA MET A 115 20.48 13.09 -0.71
C MET A 115 21.75 13.92 -0.48
N LEU A 116 22.82 13.61 -1.18
CA LEU A 116 24.05 14.39 -1.21
C LEU A 116 24.34 14.83 -2.64
N THR A 117 24.62 16.13 -2.79
CA THR A 117 25.12 16.70 -4.05
C THR A 117 26.52 17.19 -3.83
N LYS A 118 27.47 16.79 -4.67
CA LYS A 118 28.88 17.15 -4.57
C LYS A 118 29.56 17.09 -5.91
N GLY A 119 30.13 18.22 -6.36
CA GLY A 119 30.95 18.26 -7.58
C GLY A 119 30.22 17.82 -8.86
N GLY A 120 28.89 17.99 -8.92
CA GLY A 120 28.07 17.57 -10.06
C GLY A 120 27.53 16.13 -9.99
N THR A 121 27.93 15.35 -8.97
CA THR A 121 27.34 14.03 -8.69
C THR A 121 26.24 14.16 -7.66
N VAL A 122 25.19 13.37 -7.81
CA VAL A 122 24.06 13.27 -6.88
C VAL A 122 24.00 11.85 -6.33
N ALA A 123 23.97 11.70 -5.01
CA ALA A 123 23.72 10.40 -4.36
C ALA A 123 22.40 10.45 -3.60
N LEU A 124 21.64 9.36 -3.68
CA LEU A 124 20.34 9.17 -3.05
C LEU A 124 20.40 7.93 -2.18
N GLU A 125 19.87 8.00 -0.96
CA GLU A 125 19.84 6.87 -0.04
C GLU A 125 18.56 6.83 0.77
N GLY A 126 18.09 5.62 1.05
CA GLY A 126 16.94 5.32 1.88
C GLY A 126 16.94 3.83 2.21
N ASN A 127 16.62 3.50 3.45
CA ASN A 127 16.57 2.11 3.89
C ASN A 127 15.49 1.34 3.15
N TYR A 128 15.81 0.18 2.58
CA TYR A 128 14.85 -0.70 1.89
C TYR A 128 14.01 0.05 0.84
N PHE A 129 12.67 -0.07 0.90
CA PHE A 129 11.74 0.61 0.00
C PHE A 129 11.73 2.14 0.12
N VAL A 130 12.34 2.71 1.17
CA VAL A 130 12.38 4.18 1.37
C VAL A 130 13.21 4.88 0.29
N ILE A 131 14.10 4.18 -0.40
CA ILE A 131 14.82 4.72 -1.56
C ILE A 131 13.85 5.22 -2.66
N ALA A 132 12.62 4.68 -2.73
CA ALA A 132 11.58 5.16 -3.62
C ALA A 132 11.18 6.61 -3.32
N ALA A 133 11.13 6.99 -2.04
CA ALA A 133 10.85 8.38 -1.64
C ALA A 133 11.99 9.34 -2.07
N ALA A 134 13.25 8.91 -1.94
CA ALA A 134 14.39 9.67 -2.42
C ALA A 134 14.34 9.87 -3.94
N ALA A 135 14.05 8.80 -4.67
CA ALA A 135 13.92 8.82 -6.12
C ALA A 135 12.74 9.71 -6.58
N TYR A 136 11.58 9.59 -5.91
CA TYR A 136 10.44 10.46 -6.17
C TYR A 136 10.80 11.94 -5.93
N TYR A 137 11.41 12.25 -4.78
CA TYR A 137 11.83 13.62 -4.45
C TYR A 137 12.79 14.17 -5.50
N PHE A 138 13.79 13.39 -5.92
CA PHE A 138 14.73 13.79 -6.97
C PHE A 138 14.02 14.08 -8.30
N VAL A 139 13.12 13.21 -8.71
CA VAL A 139 12.36 13.39 -9.96
C VAL A 139 11.42 14.59 -9.87
N ASP A 140 10.66 14.72 -8.80
CA ASP A 140 9.68 15.81 -8.64
C ASP A 140 10.36 17.18 -8.54
N THR A 141 11.51 17.26 -7.88
CA THR A 141 12.22 18.52 -7.61
C THR A 141 13.14 18.92 -8.76
N TYR A 142 13.90 17.98 -9.33
CA TYR A 142 14.99 18.31 -10.25
C TYR A 142 14.73 17.85 -11.69
N VAL A 143 14.19 16.66 -11.91
CA VAL A 143 13.94 16.17 -13.28
C VAL A 143 12.83 16.97 -13.95
N LYS A 144 11.72 17.23 -13.24
CA LYS A 144 10.61 18.01 -13.77
C LYS A 144 10.94 19.50 -13.97
N ALA A 145 11.89 20.03 -13.22
CA ALA A 145 12.32 21.42 -13.35
C ALA A 145 13.18 21.67 -14.61
N GLY A 146 13.80 20.62 -15.16
CA GLY A 146 14.67 20.75 -16.35
C GLY A 146 16.06 21.28 -16.00
N ASP A 147 16.40 22.49 -16.48
CA ASP A 147 17.69 23.12 -16.18
C ASP A 147 17.73 23.61 -14.74
N VAL A 148 18.62 23.06 -13.93
CA VAL A 148 18.73 23.40 -12.50
C VAL A 148 20.19 23.57 -12.08
N GLU A 149 20.43 24.49 -11.16
CA GLU A 149 21.65 24.58 -10.39
C GLU A 149 21.44 23.90 -9.04
N ILE A 150 22.20 22.82 -8.78
CA ILE A 150 22.16 22.09 -7.52
C ILE A 150 23.45 22.41 -6.77
N ALA A 151 23.32 23.13 -5.65
CA ALA A 151 24.45 23.43 -4.79
C ALA A 151 24.94 22.17 -4.07
N ASP A 152 26.24 22.11 -3.77
CA ASP A 152 26.80 21.05 -2.93
C ASP A 152 26.14 21.13 -1.54
N ALA A 153 25.43 20.08 -1.16
CA ALA A 153 24.67 20.00 0.09
C ALA A 153 24.31 18.57 0.47
N THR A 154 24.14 18.33 1.76
CA THR A 154 23.51 17.13 2.28
C THR A 154 22.10 17.46 2.76
N LEU A 155 21.14 16.65 2.41
CA LEU A 155 19.74 16.76 2.78
C LEU A 155 19.29 15.45 3.43
N VAL A 156 18.62 15.57 4.59
CA VAL A 156 17.85 14.47 5.19
C VAL A 156 16.39 14.92 5.31
N ARG A 157 15.46 14.12 4.84
CA ARG A 157 14.04 14.49 4.78
C ARG A 157 13.12 13.31 5.03
N ASP A 158 11.91 13.66 5.49
CA ASP A 158 10.76 12.77 5.43
C ASP A 158 10.20 12.72 3.99
N PRO A 159 9.57 11.61 3.58
CA PRO A 159 8.88 11.52 2.30
C PRO A 159 7.79 12.57 2.15
N ILE A 160 7.49 12.92 0.91
CA ILE A 160 6.38 13.82 0.60
C ILE A 160 5.06 13.09 0.84
N VAL A 161 4.13 13.75 1.53
CA VAL A 161 2.75 13.31 1.70
C VAL A 161 1.83 14.33 1.05
N LYS A 162 0.84 13.87 0.29
CA LYS A 162 -0.20 14.68 -0.35
C LYS A 162 -1.57 14.21 0.10
N GLU A 163 -2.61 15.00 -0.21
CA GLU A 163 -4.00 14.60 -0.04
C GLU A 163 -4.25 13.24 -0.72
N ALA A 164 -4.83 12.31 0.03
CA ALA A 164 -4.97 10.93 -0.41
C ALA A 164 -6.06 10.80 -1.48
N LYS A 165 -5.73 10.10 -2.55
CA LYS A 165 -6.67 9.60 -3.56
C LYS A 165 -6.73 8.08 -3.57
N ASN A 166 -5.63 7.46 -3.17
CA ASN A 166 -5.45 6.02 -3.14
C ASN A 166 -5.45 5.56 -1.69
N TYR A 167 -6.19 4.51 -1.39
CA TYR A 167 -6.37 3.96 -0.06
C TYR A 167 -6.05 2.48 -0.09
N ILE A 168 -5.11 2.05 0.75
CA ILE A 168 -4.66 0.67 0.86
C ILE A 168 -4.85 0.21 2.29
N LEU A 169 -5.62 -0.85 2.50
CA LEU A 169 -5.80 -1.52 3.78
C LEU A 169 -5.16 -2.91 3.74
N LEU A 170 -4.17 -3.14 4.60
CA LEU A 170 -3.45 -4.39 4.71
C LEU A 170 -3.84 -5.08 6.01
N ILE A 171 -4.34 -6.31 5.92
CA ILE A 171 -4.84 -7.09 7.06
C ILE A 171 -4.00 -8.36 7.19
N GLY A 172 -3.33 -8.52 8.33
CA GLY A 172 -2.71 -9.78 8.73
C GLY A 172 -3.70 -10.56 9.60
N ASP A 173 -4.38 -11.56 9.04
CA ASP A 173 -5.36 -12.37 9.76
C ASP A 173 -4.69 -13.06 10.96
N GLY A 174 -5.21 -12.85 12.17
CA GLY A 174 -4.68 -13.38 13.41
C GLY A 174 -3.39 -12.72 13.93
N MET A 175 -2.99 -11.57 13.35
CA MET A 175 -1.71 -10.92 13.63
C MET A 175 -1.77 -9.98 14.84
N GLY A 176 -1.56 -10.51 16.05
CA GLY A 176 -1.34 -9.71 17.23
C GLY A 176 0.06 -9.10 17.33
N VAL A 177 0.33 -8.43 18.45
CA VAL A 177 1.61 -7.73 18.69
C VAL A 177 2.81 -8.67 18.59
N TYR A 178 2.74 -9.86 19.15
CA TYR A 178 3.90 -10.76 19.15
C TYR A 178 4.12 -11.45 17.81
N GLN A 179 3.08 -11.61 16.98
CA GLN A 179 3.25 -12.05 15.62
C GLN A 179 4.10 -11.03 14.82
N THR A 180 3.86 -9.72 14.96
CA THR A 180 4.70 -8.70 14.31
C THR A 180 6.13 -8.65 14.87
N GLN A 181 6.34 -9.10 16.12
CA GLN A 181 7.64 -9.13 16.77
C GLN A 181 8.42 -10.44 16.54
N MET A 182 7.86 -11.41 15.80
CA MET A 182 8.52 -12.72 15.59
C MET A 182 9.94 -12.58 15.00
N TYR A 183 10.19 -11.57 14.20
CA TYR A 183 11.54 -11.26 13.70
C TYR A 183 12.57 -11.11 14.83
N SER A 184 12.21 -10.44 15.92
CA SER A 184 13.12 -10.20 17.05
C SER A 184 13.43 -11.46 17.83
N TYR A 185 12.60 -12.50 17.73
CA TYR A 185 12.73 -13.73 18.52
C TYR A 185 13.26 -14.92 17.71
N LEU A 186 13.06 -14.94 16.40
CA LEU A 186 13.26 -16.14 15.59
C LEU A 186 14.39 -16.04 14.56
N THR A 187 14.83 -14.86 14.15
CA THR A 187 15.82 -14.69 13.08
C THR A 187 17.21 -15.26 13.44
N ASP A 188 17.61 -15.23 14.71
CA ASP A 188 18.95 -15.66 15.14
C ASP A 188 19.16 -17.17 15.16
N ASN A 189 18.11 -18.01 15.17
CA ASN A 189 18.22 -19.45 15.43
C ASN A 189 17.36 -20.37 14.55
N SER A 190 16.49 -19.83 13.69
CA SER A 190 15.46 -20.65 13.03
C SER A 190 15.86 -21.21 11.68
N GLY A 191 16.94 -20.72 11.06
CA GLY A 191 17.26 -21.05 9.67
C GLY A 191 16.26 -20.47 8.64
N TYR A 192 15.29 -19.68 9.11
CA TYR A 192 14.33 -18.96 8.31
C TYR A 192 14.70 -17.49 8.34
N SER A 193 15.17 -16.97 7.25
CA SER A 193 15.44 -15.54 7.09
C SER A 193 15.19 -15.21 5.63
N ASP A 194 14.43 -14.14 5.39
CA ASP A 194 14.33 -13.47 4.09
C ASP A 194 15.49 -12.47 3.88
N GLY A 195 16.43 -12.42 4.82
CA GLY A 195 17.51 -11.43 4.89
C GLY A 195 17.13 -10.21 5.74
N GLU A 196 15.87 -10.13 6.20
CA GLU A 196 15.37 -9.03 7.00
C GLU A 196 15.46 -9.33 8.51
N SER A 197 15.52 -8.28 9.31
CA SER A 197 15.69 -8.39 10.76
C SER A 197 14.52 -7.81 11.56
N PHE A 198 13.49 -7.25 10.91
CA PHE A 198 12.37 -6.61 11.58
C PHE A 198 11.11 -6.51 10.70
N PHE A 199 9.98 -6.26 11.35
CA PHE A 199 8.70 -6.01 10.68
C PHE A 199 8.63 -4.58 10.15
N TYR A 200 8.47 -4.42 8.85
CA TYR A 200 8.52 -3.13 8.16
C TYR A 200 7.46 -2.12 8.61
N GLY A 201 6.31 -2.61 9.08
CA GLY A 201 5.28 -1.73 9.62
C GLY A 201 5.80 -0.80 10.71
N TYR A 202 6.80 -1.23 11.50
CA TYR A 202 7.40 -0.40 12.56
C TYR A 202 8.31 0.74 12.05
N MET A 203 8.55 0.83 10.76
CA MET A 203 9.18 2.02 10.16
C MET A 203 8.19 3.19 10.05
N LEU A 204 6.88 2.91 10.04
CA LEU A 204 5.86 3.92 9.83
C LEU A 204 5.73 4.83 11.07
N PRO A 205 5.43 6.13 10.85
CA PRO A 205 5.46 7.10 11.94
C PRO A 205 4.28 6.99 12.90
N ASN A 206 3.17 6.39 12.47
CA ASN A 206 1.91 6.37 13.22
C ASN A 206 1.58 4.93 13.64
N LEU A 207 1.62 4.70 14.95
CA LEU A 207 1.39 3.42 15.59
C LEU A 207 0.33 3.57 16.68
N GLY A 208 -0.71 2.77 16.61
CA GLY A 208 -1.75 2.64 17.63
C GLY A 208 -2.18 1.19 17.79
N MET A 209 -3.30 1.02 18.47
CA MET A 209 -3.91 -0.29 18.72
C MET A 209 -5.38 -0.27 18.30
N SER A 210 -5.93 -1.42 17.93
CA SER A 210 -7.36 -1.62 17.66
C SER A 210 -7.92 -2.72 18.54
N ARG A 211 -9.07 -2.46 19.18
CA ARG A 211 -9.92 -3.51 19.78
C ARG A 211 -10.72 -4.16 18.67
N THR A 212 -10.98 -5.45 18.86
CA THR A 212 -11.55 -6.28 17.78
C THR A 212 -12.84 -6.99 18.16
N ASP A 213 -13.27 -6.94 19.43
CA ASP A 213 -14.43 -7.66 19.93
C ASP A 213 -15.69 -7.43 19.08
N SER A 214 -16.50 -8.49 18.96
CA SER A 214 -17.80 -8.49 18.30
C SER A 214 -18.94 -8.57 19.33
N PHE A 215 -20.20 -8.54 18.91
CA PHE A 215 -21.32 -8.84 19.81
C PHE A 215 -21.28 -10.26 20.38
N SER A 216 -20.54 -11.16 19.75
CA SER A 216 -20.32 -12.52 20.29
C SER A 216 -19.18 -12.62 21.33
N GLY A 217 -18.56 -11.49 21.70
CA GLY A 217 -17.34 -11.42 22.53
C GLY A 217 -16.11 -11.49 21.66
N THR A 218 -15.18 -12.43 21.93
CA THR A 218 -14.02 -12.65 21.06
C THR A 218 -14.48 -12.87 19.62
N THR A 219 -13.94 -12.05 18.71
CA THR A 219 -14.38 -12.01 17.32
C THR A 219 -13.88 -13.21 16.50
N ASP A 220 -14.60 -13.51 15.41
CA ASP A 220 -14.04 -14.25 14.29
C ASP A 220 -13.69 -13.30 13.13
N SER A 221 -12.98 -13.79 12.10
CA SER A 221 -12.56 -12.98 10.95
C SER A 221 -13.76 -12.41 10.17
N ALA A 222 -14.95 -13.06 10.22
CA ALA A 222 -16.14 -12.55 9.54
C ALA A 222 -16.67 -11.27 10.23
N ALA A 223 -16.85 -11.30 11.54
CA ALA A 223 -17.32 -10.13 12.27
C ALA A 223 -16.29 -9.01 12.31
N ALA A 224 -15.00 -9.33 12.50
CA ALA A 224 -13.93 -8.34 12.47
C ALA A 224 -13.75 -7.72 11.07
N GLY A 225 -13.76 -8.54 10.03
CA GLY A 225 -13.72 -8.07 8.64
C GLY A 225 -14.93 -7.19 8.30
N THR A 226 -16.15 -7.58 8.76
CA THR A 226 -17.37 -6.76 8.62
C THR A 226 -17.18 -5.39 9.28
N ALA A 227 -16.65 -5.35 10.50
CA ALA A 227 -16.40 -4.08 11.19
C ALA A 227 -15.43 -3.17 10.41
N MET A 228 -14.33 -3.73 9.89
CA MET A 228 -13.34 -2.99 9.09
C MET A 228 -13.83 -2.65 7.68
N ALA A 229 -14.78 -3.40 7.13
CA ALA A 229 -15.33 -3.13 5.82
C ALA A 229 -16.50 -2.15 5.84
N THR A 230 -17.34 -2.17 6.87
CA THR A 230 -18.62 -1.46 6.88
C THR A 230 -18.73 -0.36 7.93
N GLY A 231 -17.86 -0.38 8.95
CA GLY A 231 -17.97 0.52 10.10
C GLY A 231 -19.07 0.15 11.10
N TYR A 232 -19.55 -1.11 11.06
CA TYR A 232 -20.55 -1.63 11.99
C TYR A 232 -20.05 -2.88 12.71
N LYS A 233 -20.34 -3.01 14.00
CA LYS A 233 -20.18 -4.27 14.73
C LYS A 233 -21.29 -5.25 14.36
N THR A 234 -20.96 -6.55 14.37
CA THR A 234 -21.95 -7.61 14.10
C THR A 234 -21.65 -8.85 14.97
N GLU A 235 -22.46 -9.90 14.82
CA GLU A 235 -22.23 -11.22 15.42
C GLU A 235 -21.15 -11.98 14.64
N ASN A 236 -20.47 -12.92 15.30
CA ASN A 236 -19.56 -13.83 14.62
C ASN A 236 -20.24 -14.55 13.46
N LYS A 237 -19.49 -14.81 12.40
CA LYS A 237 -19.90 -15.46 11.14
C LYS A 237 -20.66 -14.59 10.13
N HIS A 238 -21.12 -13.42 10.50
CA HIS A 238 -21.78 -12.49 9.59
C HIS A 238 -20.77 -11.83 8.61
N ILE A 239 -21.14 -11.79 7.35
CA ILE A 239 -20.34 -11.20 6.26
C ILE A 239 -21.05 -9.95 5.75
N ALA A 240 -20.54 -8.76 6.06
CA ALA A 240 -21.10 -7.47 5.70
C ALA A 240 -22.62 -7.38 5.89
N THR A 241 -23.12 -7.98 6.97
CA THR A 241 -24.52 -7.89 7.41
C THR A 241 -24.58 -7.54 8.89
N ASP A 242 -25.66 -6.87 9.29
CA ASP A 242 -25.97 -6.63 10.69
C ASP A 242 -26.51 -7.90 11.39
N ARG A 243 -26.89 -7.79 12.67
CA ARG A 243 -27.41 -8.90 13.49
C ARG A 243 -28.73 -9.46 12.97
N ASP A 244 -29.50 -8.66 12.23
CA ASP A 244 -30.81 -9.03 11.68
C ASP A 244 -30.68 -9.56 10.23
N GLY A 245 -29.42 -9.66 9.70
CA GLY A 245 -29.13 -10.13 8.36
C GLY A 245 -29.31 -9.07 7.27
N ASN A 246 -29.49 -7.80 7.63
CA ASN A 246 -29.58 -6.74 6.62
C ASN A 246 -28.16 -6.45 6.08
N GLU A 247 -28.07 -6.23 4.77
CA GLU A 247 -26.82 -5.88 4.09
C GLU A 247 -26.28 -4.53 4.56
N LEU A 248 -25.00 -4.47 4.85
CA LEU A 248 -24.27 -3.28 5.25
C LEU A 248 -23.32 -2.86 4.12
N LYS A 249 -23.43 -1.62 3.66
CA LYS A 249 -22.54 -1.11 2.61
C LYS A 249 -21.08 -1.18 3.04
N SER A 250 -20.25 -1.81 2.22
CA SER A 250 -18.81 -1.88 2.43
C SER A 250 -18.08 -0.63 1.93
N ILE A 251 -16.87 -0.40 2.44
CA ILE A 251 -15.98 0.66 1.96
C ILE A 251 -15.56 0.45 0.50
N THR A 252 -15.56 -0.80 0.01
CA THR A 252 -15.35 -1.13 -1.41
C THR A 252 -16.48 -0.59 -2.28
N GLU A 253 -17.72 -0.78 -1.84
CA GLU A 253 -18.90 -0.25 -2.54
C GLU A 253 -18.93 1.29 -2.49
N LEU A 254 -18.63 1.88 -1.33
CA LEU A 254 -18.53 3.33 -1.19
C LEU A 254 -17.45 3.90 -2.14
N ALA A 255 -16.27 3.31 -2.18
CA ALA A 255 -15.19 3.77 -3.05
C ALA A 255 -15.60 3.71 -4.53
N ALA A 256 -16.26 2.63 -4.94
CA ALA A 256 -16.79 2.49 -6.31
C ALA A 256 -17.90 3.53 -6.63
N GLU A 257 -18.80 3.81 -5.68
CA GLU A 257 -19.81 4.88 -5.81
C GLU A 257 -19.18 6.27 -5.98
N LEU A 258 -18.00 6.49 -5.37
CA LEU A 258 -17.22 7.71 -5.52
C LEU A 258 -16.36 7.73 -6.81
N GLY A 259 -16.53 6.76 -7.69
CA GLY A 259 -15.84 6.68 -8.99
C GLY A 259 -14.43 6.12 -8.92
N LYS A 260 -14.00 5.55 -7.79
CA LYS A 260 -12.66 4.99 -7.62
C LYS A 260 -12.60 3.54 -8.11
N ALA A 261 -11.45 3.15 -8.66
CA ALA A 261 -11.19 1.73 -8.89
C ALA A 261 -11.11 0.96 -7.56
N THR A 262 -11.52 -0.30 -7.56
CA THR A 262 -11.51 -1.12 -6.34
C THR A 262 -10.86 -2.48 -6.57
N ALA A 263 -10.16 -2.98 -5.53
CA ALA A 263 -9.58 -4.32 -5.52
C ALA A 263 -9.66 -4.97 -4.15
N VAL A 264 -9.91 -6.29 -4.16
CA VAL A 264 -9.86 -7.17 -2.99
C VAL A 264 -8.86 -8.28 -3.30
N MET A 265 -7.81 -8.37 -2.51
CA MET A 265 -6.74 -9.36 -2.66
C MET A 265 -6.60 -10.18 -1.38
N SER A 266 -6.35 -11.48 -1.51
CA SER A 266 -6.09 -12.34 -0.36
C SER A 266 -5.19 -13.52 -0.74
N THR A 267 -4.38 -13.95 0.22
CA THR A 267 -3.61 -15.19 0.08
C THR A 267 -4.48 -16.44 0.16
N GLU A 268 -5.71 -16.34 0.68
CA GLU A 268 -6.70 -17.41 0.61
C GLU A 268 -7.69 -17.27 -0.55
N LYS A 269 -8.64 -18.18 -0.67
CA LYS A 269 -9.72 -18.11 -1.67
C LYS A 269 -10.59 -16.88 -1.43
N SER A 270 -11.15 -16.34 -2.50
CA SER A 270 -12.02 -15.17 -2.42
C SER A 270 -13.23 -15.34 -1.48
N THR A 271 -13.73 -16.58 -1.34
CA THR A 271 -14.80 -16.92 -0.40
C THR A 271 -14.32 -17.10 1.04
N GLY A 272 -13.07 -16.79 1.38
CA GLY A 272 -12.61 -16.63 2.75
C GLY A 272 -13.44 -15.58 3.49
N ALA A 273 -13.36 -15.55 4.81
CA ALA A 273 -14.19 -14.63 5.58
C ALA A 273 -13.83 -13.17 5.28
N THR A 274 -12.58 -12.79 5.49
CA THR A 274 -12.11 -11.42 5.32
C THR A 274 -12.32 -10.88 3.89
N PRO A 275 -11.88 -11.55 2.80
CA PRO A 275 -12.12 -11.02 1.46
C PRO A 275 -13.62 -10.95 1.12
N SER A 276 -14.46 -11.83 1.69
CA SER A 276 -15.89 -11.78 1.48
C SER A 276 -16.53 -10.54 2.09
N THR A 277 -16.07 -10.06 3.27
CA THR A 277 -16.67 -8.87 3.91
C THR A 277 -16.46 -7.58 3.12
N PHE A 278 -15.46 -7.54 2.22
CA PHE A 278 -15.22 -6.43 1.32
C PHE A 278 -15.84 -6.61 -0.08
N SER A 279 -16.51 -7.73 -0.35
CA SER A 279 -16.95 -8.07 -1.71
C SER A 279 -18.23 -8.89 -1.80
N ALA A 280 -18.90 -9.18 -0.68
CA ALA A 280 -20.16 -9.94 -0.63
C ALA A 280 -20.93 -9.62 0.66
N HIS A 281 -22.21 -10.05 0.70
CA HIS A 281 -23.09 -9.98 1.87
C HIS A 281 -23.69 -11.35 2.15
N ASN A 282 -23.63 -11.81 3.40
CA ASN A 282 -24.27 -13.07 3.80
C ASN A 282 -24.39 -13.16 5.32
N GLU A 283 -25.46 -13.74 5.83
CA GLU A 283 -25.65 -14.01 7.26
C GLU A 283 -24.64 -15.03 7.82
N HIS A 284 -23.94 -15.79 6.94
CA HIS A 284 -23.04 -16.83 7.42
C HIS A 284 -21.87 -17.12 6.48
N ARG A 285 -20.64 -17.00 7.02
CA ARG A 285 -19.37 -17.22 6.30
C ARG A 285 -19.20 -18.61 5.64
N ASP A 286 -19.98 -19.60 6.07
CA ASP A 286 -19.91 -20.97 5.52
C ASP A 286 -20.80 -21.18 4.29
N ASN A 287 -21.63 -20.22 3.93
CA ASN A 287 -22.46 -20.23 2.72
C ASN A 287 -21.63 -19.93 1.47
N LYS A 288 -20.60 -20.73 1.20
CA LYS A 288 -19.56 -20.45 0.21
C LYS A 288 -20.06 -20.25 -1.21
N ASP A 289 -21.11 -21.00 -1.61
CA ASP A 289 -21.69 -20.89 -2.95
C ASP A 289 -22.45 -19.57 -3.12
N ASP A 290 -23.18 -19.13 -2.10
CA ASP A 290 -23.89 -17.86 -2.10
C ASP A 290 -22.89 -16.69 -2.08
N LEU A 291 -21.84 -16.77 -1.24
CA LEU A 291 -20.76 -15.79 -1.22
C LEU A 291 -20.08 -15.66 -2.58
N ALA A 292 -19.77 -16.77 -3.25
CA ALA A 292 -19.16 -16.74 -4.57
C ALA A 292 -20.08 -16.10 -5.63
N ALA A 293 -21.37 -16.38 -5.54
CA ALA A 293 -22.37 -15.81 -6.47
C ALA A 293 -22.51 -14.29 -6.26
N ASP A 294 -22.56 -13.85 -5.00
CA ASP A 294 -22.68 -12.44 -4.66
C ASP A 294 -21.43 -11.65 -5.02
N GLN A 295 -20.23 -12.18 -4.70
CA GLN A 295 -18.95 -11.61 -5.14
C GLN A 295 -18.90 -11.38 -6.65
N GLN A 296 -19.35 -12.38 -7.42
CA GLN A 296 -19.37 -12.25 -8.87
C GLN A 296 -20.34 -11.14 -9.32
N ALA A 297 -21.48 -11.00 -8.66
CA ALA A 297 -22.47 -9.96 -8.96
C ALA A 297 -21.92 -8.56 -8.64
N ILE A 298 -21.37 -8.36 -7.45
CA ILE A 298 -20.76 -7.10 -6.98
C ILE A 298 -19.56 -6.73 -7.84
N ALA A 299 -18.62 -7.66 -8.05
CA ALA A 299 -17.45 -7.42 -8.89
C ALA A 299 -17.84 -7.00 -10.31
N LYS A 300 -18.88 -7.61 -10.88
CA LYS A 300 -19.38 -7.24 -12.20
C LYS A 300 -20.06 -5.86 -12.19
N ALA A 301 -20.81 -5.54 -11.15
CA ALA A 301 -21.55 -4.29 -11.03
C ALA A 301 -20.61 -3.09 -10.81
N LEU A 302 -19.60 -3.26 -9.96
CA LEU A 302 -18.68 -2.21 -9.53
C LEU A 302 -17.36 -2.18 -10.34
N GLY A 303 -17.04 -3.22 -11.08
CA GLY A 303 -15.74 -3.37 -11.72
C GLY A 303 -14.61 -3.75 -10.76
N THR A 304 -14.94 -4.24 -9.55
CA THR A 304 -13.97 -4.63 -8.53
C THR A 304 -13.10 -5.78 -8.98
N ILE A 305 -11.79 -5.64 -8.83
CA ILE A 305 -10.83 -6.71 -9.07
C ILE A 305 -10.82 -7.61 -7.84
N ILE A 306 -11.13 -8.89 -8.02
CA ILE A 306 -10.95 -9.93 -6.99
C ILE A 306 -9.79 -10.81 -7.40
N ASP A 307 -8.68 -10.71 -6.66
CA ASP A 307 -7.42 -11.42 -6.94
C ASP A 307 -6.96 -12.16 -5.68
N CYS A 308 -7.30 -13.44 -5.58
CA CYS A 308 -7.18 -14.26 -4.37
C CYS A 308 -6.65 -15.66 -4.67
N GLY A 309 -6.10 -16.34 -3.65
CA GLY A 309 -5.70 -17.73 -3.75
C GLY A 309 -4.19 -17.97 -3.85
N TYR A 310 -3.36 -17.15 -3.22
CA TYR A 310 -1.89 -17.26 -3.24
C TYR A 310 -1.36 -18.11 -2.08
N GLU A 311 -1.65 -19.39 -2.06
CA GLU A 311 -1.34 -20.28 -0.93
C GLU A 311 0.15 -20.64 -0.80
N SER A 312 0.97 -20.45 -1.84
CA SER A 312 2.35 -20.94 -1.88
C SER A 312 3.34 -20.06 -1.10
N PHE A 313 4.09 -20.67 -0.18
CA PHE A 313 5.24 -20.06 0.51
C PHE A 313 6.58 -20.22 -0.24
N ALA A 314 6.59 -20.68 -1.49
CA ALA A 314 7.83 -20.87 -2.23
C ALA A 314 8.55 -19.53 -2.44
N VAL A 315 9.64 -19.31 -1.72
CA VAL A 315 10.46 -18.07 -1.74
C VAL A 315 10.91 -17.70 -3.16
N ASN A 316 11.13 -18.68 -4.03
CA ASN A 316 11.48 -18.45 -5.43
C ASN A 316 10.29 -18.09 -6.33
N SER A 317 9.07 -18.05 -5.82
CA SER A 317 7.87 -17.65 -6.56
C SER A 317 7.59 -16.15 -6.48
N VAL A 318 8.40 -15.36 -5.77
CA VAL A 318 8.20 -13.91 -5.55
C VAL A 318 8.12 -13.16 -6.88
N LYS A 319 8.93 -13.46 -7.88
CA LYS A 319 8.89 -12.80 -9.21
C LYS A 319 7.71 -13.21 -10.11
N ASN A 320 7.07 -14.36 -9.86
CA ASN A 320 5.88 -14.83 -10.60
C ASN A 320 4.72 -15.20 -9.65
N GLY A 321 4.85 -14.89 -8.36
CA GLY A 321 3.91 -15.17 -7.30
C GLY A 321 3.22 -13.89 -6.81
N LEU A 322 3.12 -13.75 -5.48
CA LEU A 322 2.42 -12.65 -4.83
C LEU A 322 2.89 -11.25 -5.27
N GLU A 323 4.20 -11.04 -5.41
CA GLU A 323 4.75 -9.74 -5.84
C GLU A 323 4.25 -9.35 -7.25
N GLY A 324 4.19 -10.31 -8.18
CA GLY A 324 3.64 -10.09 -9.51
C GLY A 324 2.16 -9.71 -9.47
N HIS A 325 1.37 -10.39 -8.65
CA HIS A 325 -0.05 -10.09 -8.47
C HIS A 325 -0.28 -8.71 -7.85
N ILE A 326 0.49 -8.34 -6.82
CA ILE A 326 0.44 -7.00 -6.22
C ILE A 326 0.77 -5.94 -7.29
N THR A 327 1.85 -6.14 -8.03
CA THR A 327 2.30 -5.20 -9.07
C THR A 327 1.25 -5.05 -10.18
N ASP A 328 0.70 -6.16 -10.66
CA ASP A 328 -0.32 -6.15 -11.72
C ASP A 328 -1.64 -5.53 -11.26
N THR A 329 -2.06 -5.78 -10.02
CA THR A 329 -3.28 -5.20 -9.46
C THR A 329 -3.10 -3.69 -9.23
N LEU A 330 -2.00 -3.27 -8.62
CA LEU A 330 -1.67 -1.85 -8.46
C LEU A 330 -1.63 -1.12 -9.81
N ALA A 331 -1.01 -1.72 -10.84
CA ALA A 331 -0.98 -1.13 -12.18
C ALA A 331 -2.37 -0.95 -12.80
N LYS A 332 -3.32 -1.86 -12.52
CA LYS A 332 -4.70 -1.76 -13.02
C LYS A 332 -5.49 -0.70 -12.27
N VAL A 333 -5.46 -0.70 -10.92
CA VAL A 333 -6.26 0.23 -10.12
C VAL A 333 -5.70 1.65 -10.18
N SER A 334 -4.40 1.83 -10.27
CA SER A 334 -3.76 3.15 -10.39
C SER A 334 -3.96 3.83 -11.75
N ALA A 335 -4.51 3.12 -12.73
CA ALA A 335 -4.89 3.71 -14.01
C ALA A 335 -6.14 4.61 -13.89
N ASP A 336 -6.89 4.50 -12.81
CA ASP A 336 -8.06 5.35 -12.56
C ASP A 336 -7.62 6.74 -12.07
N PRO A 337 -8.03 7.83 -12.73
CA PRO A 337 -7.64 9.19 -12.35
C PRO A 337 -8.24 9.66 -11.01
N ASP A 338 -9.35 9.05 -10.58
CA ASP A 338 -10.01 9.35 -9.30
C ASP A 338 -9.39 8.57 -8.13
N GLY A 339 -8.37 7.73 -8.43
CA GLY A 339 -7.68 6.90 -7.47
C GLY A 339 -8.39 5.59 -7.18
N PHE A 340 -8.02 4.92 -6.09
CA PHE A 340 -8.54 3.58 -5.79
C PHE A 340 -8.67 3.28 -4.30
N PHE A 341 -9.45 2.24 -3.98
CA PHE A 341 -9.40 1.50 -2.73
C PHE A 341 -8.94 0.07 -3.00
N LEU A 342 -7.97 -0.41 -2.22
CA LEU A 342 -7.46 -1.78 -2.27
C LEU A 342 -7.37 -2.36 -0.86
N MET A 343 -7.98 -3.51 -0.65
CA MET A 343 -7.76 -4.35 0.53
C MET A 343 -6.87 -5.53 0.15
N TYR A 344 -5.85 -5.82 0.95
CA TYR A 344 -5.02 -7.02 0.87
C TYR A 344 -4.99 -7.75 2.20
N GLU A 345 -5.17 -9.06 2.17
CA GLU A 345 -5.12 -9.94 3.33
C GLU A 345 -4.02 -10.99 3.21
N GLU A 346 -3.27 -11.16 4.30
CA GLU A 346 -2.46 -12.34 4.57
C GLU A 346 -3.20 -13.27 5.53
N ALA A 347 -3.92 -14.26 5.00
CA ALA A 347 -4.81 -15.15 5.76
C ALA A 347 -4.10 -16.29 6.51
N HIS A 348 -2.82 -16.53 6.24
CA HIS A 348 -2.16 -17.74 6.72
C HIS A 348 -1.46 -17.56 8.06
N ILE A 349 -1.38 -16.33 8.60
CA ILE A 349 -0.86 -16.11 9.96
C ILE A 349 -1.80 -16.82 10.94
N ASP A 350 -3.11 -16.54 10.87
CA ASP A 350 -4.15 -17.19 11.67
C ASP A 350 -4.18 -18.69 11.47
N LYS A 351 -4.23 -19.14 10.21
CA LYS A 351 -4.38 -20.58 9.89
C LYS A 351 -3.30 -21.46 10.48
N TYR A 352 -2.08 -20.95 10.62
CA TYR A 352 -0.99 -21.71 11.23
C TYR A 352 -0.84 -21.42 12.72
N ALA A 353 -1.19 -20.22 13.19
CA ALA A 353 -1.28 -19.93 14.61
C ALA A 353 -2.34 -20.80 15.31
N SER A 354 -3.51 -21.00 14.69
CA SER A 354 -4.56 -21.92 15.16
C SER A 354 -4.11 -23.38 15.24
N GLN A 355 -3.08 -23.76 14.46
CA GLN A 355 -2.46 -25.09 14.52
C GLN A 355 -1.28 -25.15 15.49
N LEU A 356 -0.96 -24.04 16.18
CA LEU A 356 0.19 -23.88 17.05
C LEU A 356 1.53 -24.11 16.34
N ASP A 357 1.56 -23.92 15.00
CA ASP A 357 2.74 -24.07 14.16
C ASP A 357 3.50 -22.73 14.07
N LEU A 358 4.38 -22.49 15.06
CA LEU A 358 5.15 -21.26 15.16
C LEU A 358 6.02 -20.98 13.93
N GLU A 359 6.61 -22.04 13.36
CA GLU A 359 7.50 -21.92 12.21
C GLU A 359 6.75 -21.45 10.96
N THR A 360 5.61 -22.07 10.66
CA THR A 360 4.85 -21.74 9.46
C THR A 360 4.08 -20.42 9.65
N THR A 361 3.65 -20.10 10.88
CA THR A 361 3.14 -18.77 11.21
C THR A 361 4.18 -17.68 10.89
N PHE A 362 5.45 -17.90 11.26
CA PHE A 362 6.52 -16.94 10.93
C PHE A 362 6.73 -16.78 9.42
N LYS A 363 6.65 -17.86 8.64
CA LYS A 363 6.71 -17.78 7.17
C LYS A 363 5.57 -16.93 6.58
N ALA A 364 4.38 -16.99 7.16
CA ALA A 364 3.27 -16.14 6.77
C ALA A 364 3.52 -14.67 7.13
N VAL A 365 4.07 -14.40 8.32
CA VAL A 365 4.49 -13.04 8.73
C VAL A 365 5.57 -12.49 7.78
N ILE A 366 6.56 -13.29 7.39
CA ILE A 366 7.58 -12.91 6.40
C ILE A 366 6.90 -12.51 5.08
N ARG A 367 5.97 -13.32 4.57
CA ARG A 367 5.27 -13.03 3.33
C ARG A 367 4.44 -11.75 3.42
N PHE A 368 3.77 -11.52 4.55
CA PHE A 368 3.05 -10.27 4.79
C PHE A 368 3.99 -9.07 4.82
N ASN A 369 5.14 -9.19 5.48
CA ASN A 369 6.17 -8.16 5.54
C ASN A 369 6.68 -7.77 4.14
N GLN A 370 6.87 -8.77 3.26
CA GLN A 370 7.24 -8.53 1.86
C GLN A 370 6.12 -7.83 1.08
N ALA A 371 4.85 -8.18 1.32
CA ALA A 371 3.71 -7.47 0.73
C ALA A 371 3.67 -6.00 1.21
N ILE A 372 3.84 -5.75 2.52
CA ILE A 372 3.94 -4.40 3.09
C ILE A 372 5.01 -3.58 2.36
N ALA A 373 6.19 -4.13 2.17
CA ALA A 373 7.28 -3.45 1.47
C ALA A 373 6.90 -3.01 0.04
N ARG A 374 6.18 -3.86 -0.70
CA ARG A 374 5.72 -3.54 -2.06
C ARG A 374 4.65 -2.45 -2.09
N PHE A 375 3.68 -2.50 -1.18
CA PHE A 375 2.66 -1.46 -1.07
C PHE A 375 3.25 -0.13 -0.59
N MET A 376 4.20 -0.15 0.34
CA MET A 376 4.90 1.05 0.79
C MET A 376 5.82 1.64 -0.28
N GLU A 377 6.53 0.81 -1.05
CA GLU A 377 7.29 1.29 -2.21
C GLU A 377 6.38 2.02 -3.20
N TYR A 378 5.18 1.45 -3.50
CA TYR A 378 4.18 2.11 -4.33
C TYR A 378 3.77 3.46 -3.74
N ALA A 379 3.45 3.51 -2.43
CA ALA A 379 3.03 4.74 -1.75
C ALA A 379 4.11 5.85 -1.80
N PHE A 380 5.39 5.48 -1.73
CA PHE A 380 6.48 6.46 -1.81
C PHE A 380 6.70 7.00 -3.23
N TYR A 381 6.42 6.23 -4.28
CA TYR A 381 6.35 6.76 -5.65
C TYR A 381 5.07 7.56 -5.92
N ASN A 382 4.01 7.33 -5.13
CA ASN A 382 2.69 7.94 -5.30
C ASN A 382 2.24 8.57 -3.97
N PRO A 383 2.73 9.78 -3.64
CA PRO A 383 2.57 10.39 -2.31
C PRO A 383 1.12 10.77 -1.93
N ASP A 384 0.17 10.63 -2.85
CA ASP A 384 -1.28 10.72 -2.64
C ASP A 384 -1.91 9.36 -2.26
N THR A 385 -1.11 8.49 -1.62
CA THR A 385 -1.52 7.17 -1.16
C THR A 385 -1.49 7.08 0.36
N MET A 386 -2.61 6.65 0.94
CA MET A 386 -2.74 6.27 2.33
C MET A 386 -2.58 4.76 2.46
N VAL A 387 -1.84 4.30 3.47
CA VAL A 387 -1.67 2.87 3.80
C VAL A 387 -1.98 2.67 5.27
N ILE A 388 -2.87 1.73 5.57
CA ILE A 388 -3.19 1.27 6.94
C ILE A 388 -2.86 -0.22 6.99
N ILE A 389 -2.10 -0.62 8.00
CA ILE A 389 -1.70 -2.01 8.27
C ILE A 389 -2.27 -2.39 9.62
N THR A 390 -3.04 -3.47 9.70
CA THR A 390 -3.65 -3.95 10.94
C THR A 390 -3.88 -5.46 10.90
N ALA A 391 -4.60 -5.97 11.89
CA ALA A 391 -5.14 -7.32 11.93
C ALA A 391 -6.64 -7.29 12.27
N ASP A 392 -7.30 -8.38 12.02
CA ASP A 392 -8.70 -8.58 12.40
C ASP A 392 -8.84 -9.07 13.86
N HIS A 393 -7.92 -9.88 14.36
CA HIS A 393 -7.78 -10.35 15.74
C HIS A 393 -6.36 -10.88 16.00
N GLU A 394 -6.09 -11.32 17.22
CA GLU A 394 -4.92 -12.12 17.59
C GLU A 394 -5.33 -13.59 17.68
N THR A 395 -4.41 -14.52 17.39
CA THR A 395 -4.63 -15.95 17.41
C THR A 395 -3.57 -16.70 18.22
N GLY A 396 -4.01 -17.63 19.08
CA GLY A 396 -3.20 -18.56 19.82
C GLY A 396 -2.54 -17.99 21.08
N GLY A 397 -2.79 -16.70 21.40
CA GLY A 397 -2.22 -16.07 22.58
C GLY A 397 -0.69 -16.05 22.54
N LEU A 398 -0.07 -15.76 21.39
CA LEU A 398 1.38 -15.78 21.24
C LEU A 398 2.05 -14.82 22.22
N ALA A 399 3.01 -15.32 23.02
CA ALA A 399 3.70 -14.52 24.02
C ALA A 399 5.11 -15.08 24.35
N PRO A 400 6.05 -14.23 24.83
CA PRO A 400 7.34 -14.69 25.30
C PRO A 400 7.22 -15.36 26.66
N SER A 401 7.86 -16.50 26.80
CA SER A 401 7.96 -17.20 28.09
C SER A 401 8.90 -16.45 29.06
N SER A 402 8.49 -16.30 30.32
CA SER A 402 9.33 -15.74 31.38
C SER A 402 10.50 -16.64 31.76
N LEU A 403 10.53 -17.90 31.33
CA LEU A 403 11.54 -18.86 31.69
C LEU A 403 12.78 -18.81 30.77
N ASP A 404 12.58 -18.64 29.49
CA ASP A 404 13.65 -18.69 28.47
C ASP A 404 13.59 -17.59 27.44
N GLY A 405 12.59 -16.71 27.52
CA GLY A 405 12.41 -15.57 26.59
C GLY A 405 11.96 -15.96 25.17
N LYS A 406 11.64 -17.24 24.91
CA LYS A 406 11.18 -17.68 23.61
C LYS A 406 9.69 -17.47 23.46
N LEU A 407 9.23 -17.33 22.22
CA LEU A 407 7.80 -17.25 21.89
C LEU A 407 7.13 -18.61 21.96
N TYR A 408 5.95 -18.65 22.57
CA TYR A 408 5.08 -19.80 22.66
C TYR A 408 3.62 -19.37 22.47
N PHE A 409 2.82 -20.22 21.86
CA PHE A 409 1.38 -20.11 21.94
C PHE A 409 0.92 -20.48 23.35
N THR A 410 0.19 -19.60 24.00
CA THR A 410 -0.29 -19.80 25.38
C THR A 410 -1.70 -20.37 25.44
N ASP A 411 -2.47 -20.23 24.38
CA ASP A 411 -3.75 -20.90 24.21
C ASP A 411 -3.53 -22.31 23.64
N PRO A 412 -3.88 -23.38 24.38
CA PRO A 412 -3.61 -24.75 23.96
C PRO A 412 -4.51 -25.22 22.80
N ASP A 413 -5.61 -24.56 22.55
CA ASP A 413 -6.58 -24.89 21.52
C ASP A 413 -6.38 -24.04 20.25
N GLY A 414 -5.48 -23.04 20.31
CA GLY A 414 -5.19 -22.16 19.18
C GLY A 414 -6.33 -21.22 18.82
N GLU A 415 -7.15 -20.88 19.80
CA GLU A 415 -8.31 -20.00 19.63
C GLU A 415 -7.91 -18.53 19.47
N HIS A 416 -8.84 -17.71 18.99
CA HIS A 416 -8.65 -16.26 18.94
C HIS A 416 -8.67 -15.65 20.32
N THR A 417 -8.01 -14.52 20.50
CA THR A 417 -8.05 -13.74 21.73
C THR A 417 -8.64 -12.35 21.51
N SER A 418 -9.14 -11.72 22.60
CA SER A 418 -9.57 -10.31 22.58
C SER A 418 -8.41 -9.33 22.81
N ALA A 419 -7.16 -9.77 22.64
CA ALA A 419 -6.01 -8.88 22.74
C ALA A 419 -6.07 -7.81 21.62
N PRO A 420 -5.89 -6.51 21.93
CA PRO A 420 -5.82 -5.49 20.92
C PRO A 420 -4.70 -5.77 19.90
N VAL A 421 -4.95 -5.46 18.65
CA VAL A 421 -4.01 -5.66 17.55
C VAL A 421 -3.36 -4.34 17.12
N PRO A 422 -2.14 -4.34 16.54
CA PRO A 422 -1.49 -3.12 16.12
C PRO A 422 -2.21 -2.47 14.92
N VAL A 423 -2.19 -1.14 14.88
CA VAL A 423 -2.54 -0.32 13.73
C VAL A 423 -1.34 0.55 13.38
N LEU A 424 -0.80 0.38 12.17
CA LEU A 424 0.34 1.12 11.68
C LEU A 424 -0.08 1.85 10.41
N ALA A 425 0.26 3.13 10.28
CA ALA A 425 -0.31 3.90 9.20
C ALA A 425 0.67 4.92 8.60
N TRP A 426 0.44 5.19 7.31
CA TRP A 426 1.15 6.15 6.49
C TRP A 426 0.18 6.96 5.63
N GLY A 427 0.43 8.26 5.50
CA GLY A 427 -0.35 9.17 4.65
C GLY A 427 -0.97 10.32 5.43
N GLN A 428 -1.66 11.20 4.74
CA GLN A 428 -2.28 12.38 5.35
C GLN A 428 -3.36 11.98 6.36
N GLY A 429 -3.33 12.62 7.53
CA GLY A 429 -4.32 12.43 8.59
C GLY A 429 -4.10 11.18 9.45
N THR A 430 -3.15 10.29 9.08
CA THR A 430 -2.93 9.03 9.80
C THR A 430 -2.29 9.20 11.18
N GLU A 431 -1.86 10.41 11.54
CA GLU A 431 -1.48 10.79 12.92
C GLU A 431 -2.62 10.56 13.93
N PHE A 432 -3.86 10.43 13.47
CA PHE A 432 -5.00 10.00 14.27
C PHE A 432 -4.74 8.67 15.01
N PHE A 433 -4.00 7.75 14.40
CA PHE A 433 -3.71 6.45 15.01
C PHE A 433 -2.58 6.50 16.03
N ASN A 434 -1.77 7.57 16.07
CA ASN A 434 -0.57 7.60 16.89
C ASN A 434 -0.90 7.61 18.38
N ASP A 435 -0.29 6.64 19.13
CA ASP A 435 -0.49 6.44 20.58
C ASP A 435 -1.97 6.29 21.00
N THR A 436 -2.84 5.84 20.07
CA THR A 436 -4.28 5.76 20.27
C THR A 436 -4.75 4.30 20.26
N THR A 437 -5.76 3.99 21.07
CA THR A 437 -6.52 2.74 20.97
C THR A 437 -7.88 3.05 20.34
N ILE A 438 -8.14 2.47 19.20
CA ILE A 438 -9.40 2.61 18.45
C ILE A 438 -10.23 1.33 18.53
N GLU A 439 -11.44 1.37 18.00
CA GLU A 439 -12.25 0.22 17.63
C GLU A 439 -12.10 -0.10 16.15
N ASN A 440 -12.17 -1.37 15.77
CA ASN A 440 -11.96 -1.76 14.38
C ASN A 440 -12.98 -1.16 13.38
N VAL A 441 -14.17 -0.76 13.82
CA VAL A 441 -15.16 0.00 13.02
C VAL A 441 -14.60 1.35 12.57
N GLN A 442 -13.74 1.98 13.38
CA GLN A 442 -13.18 3.30 13.08
C GLN A 442 -12.18 3.28 11.91
N ILE A 443 -11.69 2.09 11.51
CA ILE A 443 -10.83 1.96 10.31
C ILE A 443 -11.64 2.30 9.05
N ALA A 444 -12.80 1.69 8.86
CA ALA A 444 -13.68 2.00 7.72
C ALA A 444 -14.16 3.46 7.76
N GLN A 445 -14.56 3.93 8.94
CA GLN A 445 -15.01 5.31 9.14
C GLN A 445 -13.91 6.33 8.82
N PHE A 446 -12.67 6.06 9.24
CA PHE A 446 -11.52 6.91 8.94
C PHE A 446 -11.22 6.96 7.43
N ILE A 447 -11.22 5.81 6.74
CA ILE A 447 -11.02 5.75 5.29
C ILE A 447 -12.15 6.49 4.56
N ALA A 448 -13.41 6.29 4.96
CA ALA A 448 -14.55 7.00 4.38
C ALA A 448 -14.45 8.51 4.60
N GLY A 449 -14.09 8.95 5.82
CA GLY A 449 -13.83 10.36 6.15
C GLY A 449 -12.75 10.97 5.25
N ALA A 450 -11.65 10.25 5.03
CA ALA A 450 -10.60 10.67 4.11
C ALA A 450 -11.04 10.70 2.64
N MET A 451 -12.10 9.96 2.27
CA MET A 451 -12.78 10.06 0.97
C MET A 451 -13.84 11.18 0.92
N GLY A 452 -14.05 11.90 2.03
CA GLY A 452 -15.02 12.99 2.14
C GLY A 452 -16.42 12.56 2.59
N VAL A 453 -16.60 11.35 3.13
CA VAL A 453 -17.86 10.83 3.62
C VAL A 453 -17.81 10.64 5.13
N THR A 454 -18.57 11.42 5.89
CA THR A 454 -18.46 11.53 7.36
C THR A 454 -19.55 10.77 8.13
N ASP A 455 -20.52 10.21 7.42
CA ASP A 455 -21.67 9.47 7.97
C ASP A 455 -21.63 7.98 7.60
N PHE A 456 -20.44 7.43 7.40
CA PHE A 456 -20.23 6.02 7.05
C PHE A 456 -20.10 5.15 8.30
N GLY A 457 -20.87 4.04 8.35
CA GLY A 457 -20.88 3.13 9.47
C GLY A 457 -21.74 3.61 10.64
N ASP A 458 -21.65 2.94 11.79
CA ASP A 458 -22.29 3.38 13.05
C ASP A 458 -21.43 4.45 13.74
N THR A 459 -21.67 5.70 13.39
CA THR A 459 -20.93 6.85 13.95
C THR A 459 -21.40 7.25 15.35
N GLU A 460 -22.55 6.72 15.81
CA GLU A 460 -23.08 6.96 17.16
C GLU A 460 -22.50 5.98 18.20
N ASN A 461 -21.80 4.93 17.72
CA ASN A 461 -21.19 3.89 18.56
C ASN A 461 -22.19 3.23 19.52
N SER A 462 -23.43 3.01 19.09
CA SER A 462 -24.54 2.49 19.89
C SER A 462 -24.27 1.09 20.47
N TRP A 463 -23.28 0.37 19.92
CA TRP A 463 -22.82 -0.95 20.32
C TRP A 463 -21.87 -0.93 21.53
N TYR A 464 -21.29 0.22 21.90
CA TYR A 464 -20.14 0.25 22.85
C TYR A 464 -20.50 -0.29 24.22
N ASP A 465 -21.60 0.20 24.82
CA ASP A 465 -22.03 -0.23 26.15
C ASP A 465 -22.48 -1.71 26.20
N GLU A 466 -22.89 -2.27 25.05
CA GLU A 466 -23.28 -3.68 24.95
C GLU A 466 -22.04 -4.60 24.95
N ILE A 467 -21.00 -4.21 24.23
CA ILE A 467 -19.75 -5.01 24.14
C ILE A 467 -18.90 -4.83 25.40
N TYR A 468 -18.90 -3.63 26.00
CA TYR A 468 -18.06 -3.28 27.16
C TYR A 468 -18.88 -2.77 28.36
N PRO A 469 -19.80 -3.58 28.93
CA PRO A 469 -20.76 -3.11 29.94
C PRO A 469 -20.13 -2.68 31.28
N GLU A 470 -18.90 -3.06 31.55
CA GLU A 470 -18.16 -2.73 32.79
C GLU A 470 -17.11 -1.62 32.59
N SER A 471 -16.98 -1.08 31.38
CA SER A 471 -16.04 0.00 31.12
C SER A 471 -16.62 1.33 31.59
N ASP A 472 -15.87 2.12 32.35
CA ASP A 472 -16.16 3.56 32.45
C ASP A 472 -16.07 4.09 31.01
N SER A 473 -17.18 4.55 30.47
CA SER A 473 -17.27 5.03 29.08
C SER A 473 -16.20 6.10 28.84
N THR A 474 -15.08 5.67 28.31
CA THR A 474 -14.09 6.59 27.80
C THR A 474 -14.53 6.97 26.40
N GLU A 475 -14.58 8.27 26.16
CA GLU A 475 -14.88 8.78 24.81
C GLU A 475 -13.93 8.09 23.82
N LEU A 476 -14.50 7.44 22.81
CA LEU A 476 -13.71 6.93 21.68
C LEU A 476 -12.99 8.11 21.01
N PRO A 477 -11.80 7.88 20.45
CA PRO A 477 -11.11 8.92 19.71
C PRO A 477 -11.99 9.47 18.59
N ILE A 478 -12.14 10.79 18.53
CA ILE A 478 -12.92 11.46 17.48
C ILE A 478 -12.09 11.43 16.20
N ILE A 479 -12.66 10.85 15.15
CA ILE A 479 -12.05 10.84 13.82
C ILE A 479 -12.00 12.27 13.31
N PRO A 480 -10.83 12.82 12.97
CA PRO A 480 -10.73 14.14 12.39
C PRO A 480 -11.34 14.12 10.98
N ILE A 481 -12.29 15.00 10.75
CA ILE A 481 -13.02 15.18 9.49
C ILE A 481 -12.36 16.29 8.67
#